data_9c3a50a07ad04785eb86ca6b05ec0e86
#
_entry.id   9c3a50a07ad04785eb86ca6b05ec0e86
#
_cell.length_a   1.000
_cell.length_b   1.000
_cell.length_c   1.000
_cell.angle_alpha   90.00
_cell.angle_beta   90.00
_cell.angle_gamma   90.00
#
_symmetry.space_group_name_H-M   'P 1'
#
loop_
_entity.id
_entity.type
_entity.pdbx_description
1 polymer ?
#
loop_
_entity_poly.entity_id
_entity_poly.type
_entity_poly.pdbx_seq_one_letter_code
_entity_poly.pdbx_strand_id
1 'polypeptide(L)'
;MKYVADVPIKFLGVGEKVENFEVFHPDRIANRILGMGDIVSLVEKAAEDLDEEKLKKTEEKLKKGQFSLEDYLTQLRQMKKMGGIEGIMSFLPGVSKVKSQMDQAGVDEKIITQNEAVILSMTKKERENPKIIDGSRKKRI
;
A
#
# COMPACT_ATOMS: atom_id res chain seq x y z
N MET A 1 -5.79 14.20 -28.72
CA MET A 1 -6.86 15.07 -28.19
C MET A 1 -6.48 16.55 -28.31
N LYS A 2 -5.37 17.04 -27.76
CA LYS A 2 -4.99 18.47 -27.86
C LYS A 2 -4.95 18.99 -29.29
N TYR A 3 -4.39 18.23 -30.24
CA TYR A 3 -4.31 18.62 -31.67
C TYR A 3 -5.65 18.60 -32.42
N VAL A 4 -6.65 17.86 -31.93
CA VAL A 4 -7.95 17.71 -32.62
C VAL A 4 -8.99 18.64 -32.04
N ALA A 5 -8.98 18.87 -30.73
CA ALA A 5 -9.99 19.63 -30.00
C ALA A 5 -9.49 20.97 -29.47
N ASP A 6 -8.18 21.24 -29.53
CA ASP A 6 -7.47 22.40 -28.96
C ASP A 6 -7.83 22.71 -27.49
N VAL A 7 -8.19 21.62 -26.75
CA VAL A 7 -8.58 21.71 -25.34
C VAL A 7 -7.47 21.14 -24.47
N PRO A 8 -7.03 21.83 -23.40
CA PRO A 8 -6.04 21.27 -22.48
C PRO A 8 -6.59 20.11 -21.67
N ILE A 9 -5.81 19.05 -21.54
CA ILE A 9 -6.13 17.95 -20.61
C ILE A 9 -5.87 18.48 -19.19
N LYS A 10 -6.87 18.38 -18.32
CA LYS A 10 -6.77 18.84 -16.92
C LYS A 10 -6.66 17.66 -15.94
N PHE A 11 -7.33 16.58 -16.24
CA PHE A 11 -7.42 15.42 -15.36
C PHE A 11 -7.23 14.11 -16.12
N LEU A 12 -6.84 13.07 -15.39
CA LEU A 12 -6.63 11.72 -15.89
C LEU A 12 -7.28 10.72 -14.95
N GLY A 13 -8.10 9.81 -15.49
CA GLY A 13 -8.57 8.63 -14.75
C GLY A 13 -7.53 7.52 -14.87
N VAL A 14 -6.99 7.05 -13.75
CA VAL A 14 -5.99 5.98 -13.67
C VAL A 14 -6.59 4.67 -13.13
N GLY A 15 -7.91 4.62 -12.94
CA GLY A 15 -8.67 3.45 -12.48
C GLY A 15 -10.16 3.73 -12.46
N GLU A 16 -10.94 2.79 -11.93
CA GLU A 16 -12.40 2.82 -11.96
C GLU A 16 -13.03 3.59 -10.79
N LYS A 17 -12.29 3.84 -9.71
CA LYS A 17 -12.79 4.53 -8.52
C LYS A 17 -12.55 6.04 -8.62
N VAL A 18 -13.37 6.81 -7.88
CA VAL A 18 -13.26 8.28 -7.84
C VAL A 18 -11.89 8.73 -7.32
N GLU A 19 -11.31 7.99 -6.38
CA GLU A 19 -9.97 8.26 -5.83
C GLU A 19 -8.85 8.09 -6.87
N ASN A 20 -9.14 7.44 -8.00
CA ASN A 20 -8.21 7.24 -9.11
C ASN A 20 -8.31 8.35 -10.17
N PHE A 21 -8.86 9.51 -9.80
CA PHE A 21 -8.95 10.69 -10.64
C PHE A 21 -7.88 11.70 -10.24
N GLU A 22 -6.86 11.85 -11.08
CA GLU A 22 -5.66 12.65 -10.78
C GLU A 22 -5.57 13.87 -11.68
N VAL A 23 -4.89 14.92 -11.21
CA VAL A 23 -4.53 16.09 -12.04
C VAL A 23 -3.54 15.65 -13.12
N PHE A 24 -3.75 16.07 -14.35
CA PHE A 24 -2.87 15.71 -15.47
C PHE A 24 -1.57 16.50 -15.43
N HIS A 25 -0.47 15.81 -15.21
CA HIS A 25 0.90 16.33 -15.29
C HIS A 25 1.62 15.71 -16.49
N PRO A 26 1.81 16.45 -17.62
CA PRO A 26 2.39 15.91 -18.86
C PRO A 26 3.74 15.22 -18.65
N ASP A 27 4.63 15.84 -17.88
CA ASP A 27 5.98 15.35 -17.64
C ASP A 27 5.97 14.03 -16.85
N ARG A 28 5.07 13.91 -15.86
CA ARG A 28 4.91 12.67 -15.06
C ARG A 28 4.39 11.53 -15.92
N ILE A 29 3.41 11.80 -16.79
CA ILE A 29 2.87 10.80 -17.70
C ILE A 29 3.92 10.36 -18.73
N ALA A 30 4.69 11.31 -19.28
CA ALA A 30 5.80 10.98 -20.17
C ALA A 30 6.85 10.08 -19.48
N ASN A 31 7.23 10.40 -18.24
CA ASN A 31 8.16 9.59 -17.46
C ASN A 31 7.62 8.18 -17.17
N ARG A 32 6.31 8.05 -16.87
CA ARG A 32 5.66 6.73 -16.70
C ARG A 32 5.73 5.91 -17.99
N ILE A 33 5.42 6.51 -19.15
CA ILE A 33 5.47 5.83 -20.45
C ILE A 33 6.91 5.40 -20.81
N LEU A 34 7.89 6.23 -20.47
CA LEU A 34 9.31 5.95 -20.71
C LEU A 34 9.92 4.97 -19.69
N GLY A 35 9.15 4.49 -18.72
CA GLY A 35 9.62 3.58 -17.68
C GLY A 35 10.58 4.22 -16.65
N MET A 36 10.63 5.54 -16.60
CA MET A 36 11.47 6.30 -15.65
C MET A 36 10.86 6.35 -14.24
N GLY A 37 9.61 5.88 -14.08
CA GLY A 37 8.86 5.93 -12.83
C GLY A 37 8.30 7.33 -12.51
N ASP A 38 7.58 7.42 -11.40
CA ASP A 38 6.99 8.67 -10.92
C ASP A 38 7.18 8.78 -9.39
N ILE A 39 8.44 9.01 -9.00
CA ILE A 39 8.81 9.08 -7.57
C ILE A 39 8.12 10.26 -6.87
N VAL A 40 7.84 11.35 -7.58
CA VAL A 40 7.19 12.54 -7.00
C VAL A 40 5.76 12.20 -6.59
N SER A 41 4.98 11.56 -7.46
CA SER A 41 3.62 11.11 -7.12
C SER A 41 3.61 10.09 -5.99
N LEU A 42 4.63 9.22 -5.90
CA LEU A 42 4.76 8.28 -4.78
C LEU A 42 4.97 9.03 -3.46
N VAL A 43 5.87 10.02 -3.44
CA VAL A 43 6.16 10.83 -2.25
C VAL A 43 4.93 11.66 -1.84
N GLU A 44 4.22 12.26 -2.81
CA GLU A 44 2.99 13.00 -2.55
C GLU A 44 1.90 12.11 -1.94
N LYS A 45 1.63 10.95 -2.53
CA LYS A 45 0.67 9.97 -1.96
C LYS A 45 1.10 9.45 -0.59
N ALA A 46 2.38 9.17 -0.42
CA ALA A 46 2.90 8.79 0.88
C ALA A 46 2.70 9.90 1.93
N ALA A 47 2.93 11.16 1.55
CA ALA A 47 2.74 12.30 2.46
C ALA A 47 1.27 12.53 2.83
N GLU A 48 0.33 12.31 1.90
CA GLU A 48 -1.11 12.42 2.16
C GLU A 48 -1.63 11.31 3.09
N ASP A 49 -1.12 10.08 2.92
CA ASP A 49 -1.59 8.90 3.66
C ASP A 49 -0.82 8.62 4.95
N LEU A 50 0.38 9.19 5.11
CA LEU A 50 1.24 8.98 6.26
C LEU A 50 1.01 10.05 7.34
N ASP A 51 0.35 9.63 8.41
CA ASP A 51 0.26 10.38 9.66
C ASP A 51 1.61 10.28 10.40
N GLU A 52 2.41 11.34 10.33
CA GLU A 52 3.75 11.39 10.95
C GLU A 52 3.73 11.04 12.44
N GLU A 53 2.66 11.42 13.17
CA GLU A 53 2.53 11.07 14.58
C GLU A 53 2.36 9.55 14.77
N LYS A 54 1.61 8.90 13.89
CA LYS A 54 1.44 7.44 13.96
C LYS A 54 2.73 6.71 13.61
N LEU A 55 3.50 7.22 12.65
CA LEU A 55 4.81 6.66 12.33
C LEU A 55 5.77 6.72 13.51
N LYS A 56 5.91 7.88 14.15
CA LYS A 56 6.77 8.04 15.34
C LYS A 56 6.34 7.13 16.49
N LYS A 57 5.02 7.04 16.76
CA LYS A 57 4.49 6.13 17.78
C LYS A 57 4.76 4.65 17.46
N THR A 58 4.68 4.27 16.19
CA THR A 58 4.97 2.89 15.74
C THR A 58 6.46 2.58 15.87
N GLU A 59 7.34 3.51 15.51
CA GLU A 59 8.79 3.39 15.68
C GLU A 59 9.18 3.23 17.15
N GLU A 60 8.60 4.03 18.05
CA GLU A 60 8.83 3.90 19.49
C GLU A 60 8.36 2.55 20.04
N LYS A 61 7.21 2.06 19.60
CA LYS A 61 6.70 0.73 19.97
C LYS A 61 7.60 -0.39 19.48
N LEU A 62 8.12 -0.29 18.26
CA LEU A 62 9.09 -1.24 17.71
C LEU A 62 10.38 -1.27 18.54
N LYS A 63 10.94 -0.08 18.87
CA LYS A 63 12.15 0.03 19.72
C LYS A 63 11.95 -0.57 21.11
N LYS A 64 10.73 -0.46 21.66
CA LYS A 64 10.36 -1.03 22.97
C LYS A 64 9.93 -2.51 22.91
N GLY A 65 9.93 -3.14 21.74
CA GLY A 65 9.45 -4.52 21.56
C GLY A 65 7.95 -4.71 21.84
N GLN A 66 7.17 -3.64 21.77
CA GLN A 66 5.73 -3.61 22.07
C GLN A 66 4.85 -3.59 20.80
N PHE A 67 5.43 -4.01 19.67
CA PHE A 67 4.68 -4.08 18.41
C PHE A 67 3.67 -5.21 18.46
N SER A 68 2.39 -4.87 18.32
CA SER A 68 1.26 -5.79 18.42
C SER A 68 0.72 -6.20 17.03
N LEU A 69 -0.12 -7.24 16.99
CA LEU A 69 -0.84 -7.63 15.77
C LEU A 69 -1.87 -6.57 15.34
N GLU A 70 -2.36 -5.74 16.26
CA GLU A 70 -3.21 -4.58 15.95
C GLU A 70 -2.42 -3.50 15.20
N ASP A 71 -1.16 -3.25 15.62
CA ASP A 71 -0.27 -2.32 14.91
C ASP A 71 0.07 -2.85 13.51
N TYR A 72 0.32 -4.17 13.39
CA TYR A 72 0.54 -4.83 12.10
C TYR A 72 -0.69 -4.74 11.18
N LEU A 73 -1.89 -4.96 11.70
CA LEU A 73 -3.14 -4.80 10.95
C LEU A 73 -3.29 -3.37 10.40
N THR A 74 -2.93 -2.39 11.23
CA THR A 74 -2.96 -0.98 10.82
C THR A 74 -2.02 -0.72 9.65
N GLN A 75 -0.80 -1.28 9.69
CA GLN A 75 0.15 -1.16 8.58
C GLN A 75 -0.32 -1.87 7.30
N LEU A 76 -0.90 -3.08 7.41
CA LEU A 76 -1.48 -3.77 6.26
C LEU A 76 -2.58 -2.94 5.58
N ARG A 77 -3.43 -2.28 6.38
CA ARG A 77 -4.49 -1.40 5.87
C ARG A 77 -3.94 -0.13 5.21
N GLN A 78 -2.88 0.45 5.76
CA GLN A 78 -2.19 1.58 5.13
C GLN A 78 -1.60 1.18 3.78
N MET A 79 -0.88 0.04 3.71
CA MET A 79 -0.38 -0.47 2.42
C MET A 79 -1.50 -0.68 1.40
N LYS A 80 -2.65 -1.21 1.85
CA LYS A 80 -3.80 -1.43 0.96
C LYS A 80 -4.40 -0.12 0.45
N LYS A 81 -4.45 0.93 1.28
CA LYS A 81 -4.87 2.28 0.86
C LYS A 81 -3.95 2.90 -0.19
N MET A 82 -2.63 2.67 -0.07
CA MET A 82 -1.65 3.14 -1.06
C MET A 82 -1.71 2.36 -2.39
N GLY A 83 -2.73 1.53 -2.60
CA GLY A 83 -2.89 0.70 -3.80
C GLY A 83 -2.20 -0.65 -3.72
N GLY A 84 -1.90 -1.11 -2.50
CA GLY A 84 -1.22 -2.39 -2.27
C GLY A 84 0.23 -2.39 -2.76
N ILE A 85 0.79 -3.57 -2.92
CA ILE A 85 2.15 -3.74 -3.44
C ILE A 85 2.23 -3.26 -4.89
N GLU A 86 1.21 -3.55 -5.70
CA GLU A 86 1.15 -3.13 -7.11
C GLU A 86 1.09 -1.61 -7.26
N GLY A 87 0.31 -0.92 -6.42
CA GLY A 87 0.23 0.53 -6.41
C GLY A 87 1.59 1.18 -6.14
N ILE A 88 2.30 0.72 -5.11
CA ILE A 88 3.63 1.22 -4.77
C ILE A 88 4.63 0.92 -5.90
N MET A 89 4.58 -0.28 -6.45
CA MET A 89 5.48 -0.69 -7.52
C MET A 89 5.28 0.11 -8.80
N SER A 90 4.07 0.55 -9.12
CA SER A 90 3.79 1.32 -10.33
C SER A 90 4.56 2.66 -10.41
N PHE A 91 5.02 3.18 -9.28
CA PHE A 91 5.79 4.42 -9.20
C PHE A 91 7.31 4.22 -9.27
N LEU A 92 7.80 2.98 -9.12
CA LEU A 92 9.23 2.70 -9.11
C LEU A 92 9.75 2.44 -10.54
N PRO A 93 10.93 2.97 -10.91
CA PRO A 93 11.53 2.69 -12.22
C PRO A 93 12.06 1.26 -12.30
N GLY A 94 11.92 0.63 -13.47
CA GLY A 94 12.55 -0.67 -13.74
C GLY A 94 11.87 -1.89 -13.11
N VAL A 95 10.66 -1.78 -12.62
CA VAL A 95 9.96 -2.80 -11.79
C VAL A 95 9.47 -4.01 -12.58
N SER A 96 9.47 -3.98 -13.91
CA SER A 96 8.98 -5.09 -14.74
C SER A 96 9.66 -6.42 -14.42
N LYS A 97 10.96 -6.39 -14.10
CA LYS A 97 11.73 -7.59 -13.71
C LYS A 97 11.41 -8.06 -12.29
N VAL A 98 11.16 -7.11 -11.37
CA VAL A 98 10.81 -7.41 -9.97
C VAL A 98 9.39 -7.95 -9.89
N LYS A 99 8.45 -7.43 -10.68
CA LYS A 99 7.07 -7.92 -10.76
C LYS A 99 7.04 -9.40 -11.15
N SER A 100 7.77 -9.81 -12.19
CA SER A 100 7.82 -11.22 -12.60
C SER A 100 8.41 -12.14 -11.53
N GLN A 101 9.36 -11.67 -10.73
CA GLN A 101 9.93 -12.44 -9.62
C GLN A 101 8.96 -12.54 -8.42
N MET A 102 8.20 -11.49 -8.15
CA MET A 102 7.19 -11.51 -7.08
C MET A 102 5.99 -12.37 -7.44
N ASP A 103 5.54 -12.35 -8.71
CA ASP A 103 4.50 -13.25 -9.21
C ASP A 103 4.93 -14.73 -9.07
N GLN A 104 6.20 -15.03 -9.35
CA GLN A 104 6.78 -16.37 -9.15
C GLN A 104 6.92 -16.74 -7.66
N ALA A 105 7.17 -15.76 -6.79
CA ALA A 105 7.26 -15.95 -5.35
C ALA A 105 5.88 -16.02 -4.66
N GLY A 106 4.78 -15.84 -5.43
CA GLY A 106 3.43 -15.88 -4.89
C GLY A 106 3.12 -14.75 -3.90
N VAL A 107 3.86 -13.64 -3.96
CA VAL A 107 3.61 -12.45 -3.15
C VAL A 107 2.49 -11.65 -3.82
N ASP A 108 1.26 -12.05 -3.56
CA ASP A 108 0.04 -11.51 -4.14
C ASP A 108 -0.75 -10.68 -3.10
N GLU A 109 -1.60 -9.78 -3.53
CA GLU A 109 -2.58 -9.07 -2.68
C GLU A 109 -3.44 -10.03 -1.85
N LYS A 110 -3.61 -11.27 -2.31
CA LYS A 110 -4.26 -12.34 -1.55
C LYS A 110 -3.61 -12.58 -0.20
N ILE A 111 -2.27 -12.53 -0.11
CA ILE A 111 -1.54 -12.73 1.15
C ILE A 111 -1.90 -11.60 2.14
N ILE A 112 -1.96 -10.36 1.68
CA ILE A 112 -2.34 -9.21 2.52
C ILE A 112 -3.77 -9.41 3.03
N THR A 113 -4.68 -9.80 2.15
CA THR A 113 -6.09 -10.02 2.50
C THR A 113 -6.25 -11.22 3.45
N GLN A 114 -5.50 -12.31 3.23
CA GLN A 114 -5.51 -13.47 4.12
C GLN A 114 -4.95 -13.14 5.50
N ASN A 115 -3.83 -12.43 5.58
CA ASN A 115 -3.25 -11.99 6.84
C ASN A 115 -4.21 -11.07 7.61
N GLU A 116 -4.87 -10.14 6.90
CA GLU A 116 -5.91 -9.30 7.49
C GLU A 116 -7.06 -10.15 8.05
N ALA A 117 -7.57 -11.14 7.30
CA ALA A 117 -8.65 -12.01 7.72
C ALA A 117 -8.26 -12.84 8.95
N VAL A 118 -7.05 -13.41 8.98
CA VAL A 118 -6.53 -14.17 10.12
C VAL A 118 -6.46 -13.29 11.37
N ILE A 119 -5.94 -12.07 11.26
CA ILE A 119 -5.85 -11.16 12.41
C ILE A 119 -7.23 -10.72 12.87
N LEU A 120 -8.18 -10.47 11.95
CA LEU A 120 -9.55 -10.10 12.29
C LEU A 120 -10.33 -11.24 12.96
N SER A 121 -9.96 -12.51 12.72
CA SER A 121 -10.54 -13.66 13.43
C SER A 121 -10.12 -13.73 14.90
N MET A 122 -9.05 -13.02 15.29
CA MET A 122 -8.57 -12.96 16.66
C MET A 122 -9.39 -11.96 17.48
N THR A 123 -9.51 -12.21 18.77
CA THR A 123 -10.08 -11.24 19.73
C THR A 123 -9.14 -10.03 19.90
N LYS A 124 -9.68 -8.88 20.32
CA LYS A 124 -8.89 -7.67 20.56
C LYS A 124 -7.72 -7.93 21.52
N LYS A 125 -7.97 -8.68 22.62
CA LYS A 125 -6.93 -9.06 23.59
C LYS A 125 -5.79 -9.88 22.97
N GLU A 126 -6.12 -10.78 22.05
CA GLU A 126 -5.13 -11.61 21.34
C GLU A 126 -4.30 -10.76 20.37
N ARG A 127 -4.91 -9.79 19.70
CA ARG A 127 -4.20 -8.85 18.81
C ARG A 127 -3.27 -7.92 19.58
N GLU A 128 -3.69 -7.43 20.74
CA GLU A 128 -2.88 -6.56 21.60
C GLU A 128 -1.75 -7.33 22.30
N ASN A 129 -1.99 -8.59 22.67
CA ASN A 129 -1.01 -9.43 23.37
C ASN A 129 -0.92 -10.82 22.75
N PRO A 130 -0.10 -11.03 21.70
CA PRO A 130 0.03 -12.32 21.03
C PRO A 130 0.55 -13.45 21.92
N LYS A 131 1.16 -13.14 23.06
CA LYS A 131 1.69 -14.14 24.01
C LYS A 131 0.60 -15.02 24.64
N ILE A 132 -0.65 -14.57 24.62
CA ILE A 132 -1.78 -15.36 25.15
C ILE A 132 -2.33 -16.39 24.17
N ILE A 133 -1.83 -16.43 22.94
CA ILE A 133 -2.28 -17.35 21.90
C ILE A 133 -1.67 -18.72 22.15
N ASP A 134 -2.44 -19.59 22.77
CA ASP A 134 -2.13 -21.01 23.03
C ASP A 134 -2.54 -21.94 21.88
N GLY A 135 -2.33 -23.23 22.04
CA GLY A 135 -2.65 -24.23 21.01
C GLY A 135 -4.15 -24.31 20.69
N SER A 136 -5.03 -24.09 21.65
CA SER A 136 -6.48 -24.13 21.47
C SER A 136 -6.95 -22.89 20.69
N ARG A 137 -6.38 -21.73 20.98
CA ARG A 137 -6.66 -20.47 20.29
C ARG A 137 -6.17 -20.47 18.84
N LYS A 138 -4.97 -21.05 18.59
CA LYS A 138 -4.46 -21.25 17.22
C LYS A 138 -5.37 -22.10 16.35
N LYS A 139 -6.03 -23.13 16.93
CA LYS A 139 -6.98 -23.97 16.18
C LYS A 139 -8.28 -23.25 15.85
N ARG A 140 -8.67 -22.25 16.65
CA ARG A 140 -9.86 -21.43 16.42
C ARG A 140 -9.61 -20.31 15.39
N ILE A 141 -8.41 -19.73 15.40
CA ILE A 141 -7.96 -18.72 14.44
C ILE A 141 -7.76 -19.36 13.07
#